data_838baf293b2150c8899a828d96b8d8d2
#
_entry.id   838baf293b2150c8899a828d96b8d8d2
#
_cell.length_a   1.000
_cell.length_b   1.000
_cell.length_c   1.000
_cell.angle_alpha   90.00
_cell.angle_beta   90.00
_cell.angle_gamma   90.00
#
_symmetry.space_group_name_H-M   'P 1'
#
loop_
_entity.id
_entity.type
_entity.pdbx_description
1 polymer ?
#
loop_
_entity_poly.entity_id
_entity_poly.type
_entity_poly.pdbx_seq_one_letter_code
_entity_poly.pdbx_strand_id
1 'polypeptide(L)'
;MPSETTQQRVKKKIYNLQSLNYLYKKVEGINIKCNVLAEYKGHLIAGTTGGLYEIVNNKAFSVLPSGYINCIQPSASGEELYVGTKTGLVVLQLDKNNKWITELAGITTENINSICEDNNNSLWLGCRGRVIKFDALGDFNLEKPKYYYFDNQNTGNIVVRKVFGQAGIFLGSGIYHYNPAKDKIEIYPELSSFKNSYTLIASQPGITWIRSNSKWIGLDENSSEKSIEVPYLSLFKKINNIYVENNKDIWIVDHSNSLYKIANAKILHTEHKFNIHIREITDEKGIALALQNLNLEYDNNSLNFQFAAAHYTDESSIQYQYFLEGVMQDWSEWGAHSSIKFPYLPSGTYALHARARNALGQVSEVKKFYFEVLSPYWKRTWFYLLEIAVLSSLVVLSIVLNFNYKNHIISKGLTFLTLLIIVEFIATSLESAINVGSDNPIIRLGLNVMLALLINPIERFLHIIISKKRSEILRILLFFTRPFQKAIKQKAVKV
;
A
#
# COMPACT_ATOMS: atom_id res chain seq x y z
N MET A 1 -35.23 22.94 6.05
CA MET A 1 -36.04 21.81 6.55
C MET A 1 -35.69 20.60 5.70
N PRO A 2 -35.28 19.47 6.25
CA PRO A 2 -35.06 18.26 5.46
C PRO A 2 -36.39 17.78 4.89
N SER A 3 -36.37 17.32 3.64
CA SER A 3 -37.56 16.81 2.94
C SER A 3 -38.19 15.63 3.70
N GLU A 4 -39.50 15.44 3.59
CA GLU A 4 -40.24 14.33 4.21
C GLU A 4 -39.61 12.95 3.94
N THR A 5 -38.97 12.78 2.79
CA THR A 5 -38.22 11.57 2.41
C THR A 5 -37.01 11.31 3.32
N THR A 6 -36.35 12.36 3.80
CA THR A 6 -35.20 12.23 4.71
C THR A 6 -35.66 11.85 6.10
N GLN A 7 -36.76 12.40 6.57
CA GLN A 7 -37.34 12.03 7.85
C GLN A 7 -37.88 10.59 7.86
N GLN A 8 -38.48 10.13 6.76
CA GLN A 8 -38.91 8.73 6.62
C GLN A 8 -37.73 7.76 6.54
N ARG A 9 -36.62 8.13 5.89
CA ARG A 9 -35.39 7.33 5.85
C ARG A 9 -34.72 7.25 7.23
N VAL A 10 -34.67 8.33 7.98
CA VAL A 10 -34.16 8.34 9.36
C VAL A 10 -35.03 7.50 10.29
N LYS A 11 -36.35 7.63 10.19
CA LYS A 11 -37.30 6.76 10.95
C LYS A 11 -37.13 5.29 10.55
N LYS A 12 -37.02 4.95 9.26
CA LYS A 12 -36.84 3.57 8.82
C LYS A 12 -35.48 2.98 9.28
N LYS A 13 -34.42 3.79 9.35
CA LYS A 13 -33.13 3.37 9.92
C LYS A 13 -33.20 3.07 11.41
N ILE A 14 -33.98 3.84 12.15
CA ILE A 14 -34.22 3.63 13.61
C ILE A 14 -35.05 2.37 13.84
N TYR A 15 -36.04 2.08 12.99
CA TYR A 15 -36.85 0.87 13.11
C TYR A 15 -36.16 -0.43 12.70
N ASN A 16 -35.07 -0.36 11.90
CA ASN A 16 -34.25 -1.52 11.56
C ASN A 16 -33.08 -1.77 12.52
N LEU A 17 -32.89 -0.94 13.52
CA LEU A 17 -32.15 -1.27 14.74
C LEU A 17 -33.00 -2.27 15.54
N GLN A 18 -32.96 -3.53 15.08
CA GLN A 18 -33.55 -4.64 15.82
C GLN A 18 -33.00 -4.63 17.23
N SER A 19 -33.90 -4.35 18.18
CA SER A 19 -33.81 -4.65 19.60
C SER A 19 -32.37 -4.76 20.13
N LEU A 20 -31.81 -3.65 20.56
CA LEU A 20 -30.82 -3.71 21.63
C LEU A 20 -31.56 -4.36 22.82
N ASN A 21 -31.20 -5.59 23.16
CA ASN A 21 -31.70 -6.27 24.36
C ASN A 21 -31.26 -5.54 25.65
N TYR A 22 -30.59 -4.40 25.50
CA TYR A 22 -30.08 -3.59 26.61
C TYR A 22 -30.73 -2.21 26.61
N LEU A 23 -31.47 -1.93 27.65
CA LEU A 23 -32.00 -0.59 27.92
C LEU A 23 -30.95 0.17 28.76
N TYR A 24 -30.34 1.19 28.18
CA TYR A 24 -29.43 2.06 28.92
C TYR A 24 -30.25 2.90 29.92
N LYS A 25 -29.95 2.76 31.22
CA LYS A 25 -30.50 3.60 32.26
C LYS A 25 -29.43 4.55 32.78
N LYS A 26 -29.79 5.81 32.98
CA LYS A 26 -28.91 6.78 33.63
C LYS A 26 -28.71 6.36 35.09
N VAL A 27 -27.45 6.35 35.55
CA VAL A 27 -27.12 6.17 36.96
C VAL A 27 -27.54 7.41 37.74
N GLU A 28 -28.39 7.26 38.74
CA GLU A 28 -28.77 8.35 39.62
C GLU A 28 -27.62 8.73 40.56
N GLY A 29 -27.41 10.04 40.78
CA GLY A 29 -26.39 10.54 41.69
C GLY A 29 -25.04 10.93 41.02
N ILE A 30 -24.84 10.57 39.73
CA ILE A 30 -23.68 11.02 38.96
C ILE A 30 -24.15 11.95 37.83
N ASN A 31 -23.78 13.25 37.93
CA ASN A 31 -24.07 14.27 36.91
C ASN A 31 -22.78 14.85 36.29
N ILE A 32 -21.65 14.25 36.58
CA ILE A 32 -20.31 14.67 36.13
C ILE A 32 -19.69 13.59 35.26
N LYS A 33 -18.62 13.93 34.57
CA LYS A 33 -17.93 13.00 33.67
C LYS A 33 -17.34 11.83 34.45
N CYS A 34 -17.69 10.60 34.04
CA CYS A 34 -17.05 9.38 34.46
C CYS A 34 -15.81 9.15 33.54
N ASN A 35 -14.65 8.93 34.14
CA ASN A 35 -13.38 8.69 33.43
C ASN A 35 -13.07 7.20 33.33
N VAL A 36 -13.43 6.42 34.38
CA VAL A 36 -13.07 5.00 34.48
C VAL A 36 -14.15 4.24 35.24
N LEU A 37 -14.40 3.01 34.80
CA LEU A 37 -15.23 2.02 35.49
C LEU A 37 -14.35 0.82 35.84
N ALA A 38 -14.57 0.25 37.03
CA ALA A 38 -13.89 -0.96 37.44
C ALA A 38 -14.87 -1.83 38.25
N GLU A 39 -14.65 -3.13 38.22
CA GLU A 39 -15.29 -4.09 39.10
C GLU A 39 -14.28 -4.55 40.15
N TYR A 40 -14.71 -4.57 41.41
CA TYR A 40 -13.89 -5.01 42.52
C TYR A 40 -14.75 -5.78 43.53
N LYS A 41 -14.43 -7.05 43.78
CA LYS A 41 -15.19 -7.96 44.67
C LYS A 41 -16.72 -7.95 44.44
N GLY A 42 -17.14 -7.82 43.14
CA GLY A 42 -18.55 -7.73 42.77
C GLY A 42 -19.19 -6.34 42.88
N HIS A 43 -18.43 -5.33 43.32
CA HIS A 43 -18.89 -3.94 43.40
C HIS A 43 -18.50 -3.20 42.13
N LEU A 44 -19.46 -2.51 41.50
CA LEU A 44 -19.20 -1.65 40.33
C LEU A 44 -18.77 -0.25 40.80
N ILE A 45 -17.58 0.16 40.45
CA ILE A 45 -16.97 1.42 40.90
C ILE A 45 -16.79 2.37 39.72
N ALA A 46 -17.21 3.62 39.90
CA ALA A 46 -17.08 4.69 38.93
C ALA A 46 -16.14 5.80 39.42
N GLY A 47 -15.04 5.98 38.74
CA GLY A 47 -14.12 7.11 38.95
C GLY A 47 -14.53 8.30 38.09
N THR A 48 -14.75 9.43 38.70
CA THR A 48 -15.26 10.63 38.05
C THR A 48 -14.31 11.81 38.20
N THR A 49 -14.63 12.94 37.57
CA THR A 49 -13.92 14.21 37.76
C THR A 49 -14.10 14.84 39.12
N GLY A 50 -15.02 14.34 39.95
CA GLY A 50 -15.36 14.91 41.25
C GLY A 50 -15.36 13.92 42.40
N GLY A 51 -14.98 12.68 42.22
CA GLY A 51 -14.91 11.66 43.25
C GLY A 51 -15.03 10.24 42.73
N LEU A 52 -15.01 9.30 43.68
CA LEU A 52 -15.22 7.86 43.45
C LEU A 52 -16.57 7.44 44.01
N TYR A 53 -17.29 6.68 43.19
CA TYR A 53 -18.64 6.22 43.55
C TYR A 53 -18.77 4.72 43.34
N GLU A 54 -19.49 4.07 44.23
CA GLU A 54 -20.00 2.72 44.04
C GLU A 54 -21.40 2.78 43.44
N ILE A 55 -21.67 1.94 42.46
CA ILE A 55 -22.97 1.87 41.77
C ILE A 55 -23.73 0.62 42.22
N VAL A 56 -24.82 0.81 42.92
CA VAL A 56 -25.71 -0.27 43.38
C VAL A 56 -27.12 0.01 42.89
N ASN A 57 -27.74 -0.94 42.21
CA ASN A 57 -29.13 -0.80 41.72
C ASN A 57 -29.39 0.51 40.95
N ASN A 58 -28.44 0.91 40.09
CA ASN A 58 -28.50 2.12 39.29
C ASN A 58 -28.44 3.45 40.07
N LYS A 59 -28.01 3.41 41.34
CA LYS A 59 -27.74 4.58 42.19
C LYS A 59 -26.28 4.63 42.60
N ALA A 60 -25.73 5.83 42.65
CA ALA A 60 -24.33 6.07 43.01
C ALA A 60 -24.22 6.45 44.49
N PHE A 61 -23.34 5.77 45.20
CA PHE A 61 -22.99 6.04 46.59
C PHE A 61 -21.54 6.53 46.64
N SER A 62 -21.30 7.62 47.36
CA SER A 62 -19.94 8.21 47.41
C SER A 62 -19.02 7.33 48.25
N VAL A 63 -17.87 6.93 47.63
CA VAL A 63 -16.75 6.25 48.30
C VAL A 63 -15.67 7.26 48.67
N LEU A 64 -15.26 8.11 47.70
CA LEU A 64 -14.42 9.26 47.93
C LEU A 64 -15.19 10.52 47.48
N PRO A 65 -15.50 11.43 48.41
CA PRO A 65 -16.43 12.54 48.14
C PRO A 65 -15.81 13.65 47.26
N SER A 66 -14.49 13.63 47.04
CA SER A 66 -13.78 14.63 46.25
C SER A 66 -12.56 14.01 45.58
N GLY A 67 -12.08 14.66 44.53
CA GLY A 67 -10.87 14.28 43.80
C GLY A 67 -11.14 13.88 42.36
N TYR A 68 -10.23 14.24 41.51
CA TYR A 68 -10.27 13.84 40.08
C TYR A 68 -9.64 12.46 39.91
N ILE A 69 -10.48 11.46 39.62
CA ILE A 69 -10.03 10.07 39.45
C ILE A 69 -9.60 9.85 38.01
N ASN A 70 -8.35 9.43 37.81
CA ASN A 70 -7.80 9.13 36.49
C ASN A 70 -7.86 7.64 36.15
N CYS A 71 -7.52 6.78 37.11
CA CYS A 71 -7.44 5.33 36.91
C CYS A 71 -7.78 4.58 38.20
N ILE A 72 -8.24 3.34 38.06
CA ILE A 72 -8.57 2.41 39.12
C ILE A 72 -7.98 1.07 38.74
N GLN A 73 -7.27 0.43 39.66
CA GLN A 73 -6.65 -0.88 39.44
C GLN A 73 -6.86 -1.75 40.71
N PRO A 74 -7.60 -2.86 40.64
CA PRO A 74 -7.57 -3.88 41.67
C PRO A 74 -6.17 -4.48 41.83
N SER A 75 -5.75 -4.75 43.05
CA SER A 75 -4.49 -5.46 43.31
C SER A 75 -4.56 -6.89 42.79
N ALA A 76 -3.39 -7.50 42.52
CA ALA A 76 -3.31 -8.90 42.09
C ALA A 76 -3.76 -9.86 43.22
N SER A 77 -3.60 -9.48 44.49
CA SER A 77 -4.15 -10.22 45.63
C SER A 77 -5.67 -10.16 45.71
N GLY A 78 -6.28 -9.14 45.08
CA GLY A 78 -7.70 -8.82 45.22
C GLY A 78 -8.08 -8.21 46.55
N GLU A 79 -7.13 -7.88 47.44
CA GLU A 79 -7.44 -7.31 48.76
C GLU A 79 -7.54 -5.79 48.72
N GLU A 80 -6.80 -5.11 47.81
CA GLU A 80 -6.77 -3.66 47.72
C GLU A 80 -7.32 -3.16 46.39
N LEU A 81 -7.75 -1.90 46.39
CA LEU A 81 -8.13 -1.13 45.24
C LEU A 81 -7.25 0.12 45.14
N TYR A 82 -6.37 0.16 44.17
CA TYR A 82 -5.52 1.32 43.89
C TYR A 82 -6.27 2.35 43.06
N VAL A 83 -6.31 3.57 43.52
CA VAL A 83 -7.02 4.70 42.88
C VAL A 83 -6.01 5.80 42.59
N GLY A 84 -5.74 6.03 41.30
CA GLY A 84 -4.88 7.12 40.84
C GLY A 84 -5.67 8.40 40.66
N THR A 85 -5.25 9.44 41.36
CA THR A 85 -5.88 10.75 41.35
C THR A 85 -4.93 11.82 40.79
N LYS A 86 -5.43 13.05 40.57
CA LYS A 86 -4.56 14.20 40.23
C LYS A 86 -3.58 14.57 41.33
N THR A 87 -3.85 14.16 42.56
CA THR A 87 -3.09 14.59 43.75
C THR A 87 -2.41 13.42 44.47
N GLY A 88 -2.37 12.26 43.86
CA GLY A 88 -1.65 11.10 44.42
C GLY A 88 -2.37 9.77 44.30
N LEU A 89 -1.80 8.77 44.92
CA LEU A 89 -2.35 7.43 45.05
C LEU A 89 -3.21 7.33 46.32
N VAL A 90 -4.37 6.72 46.16
CA VAL A 90 -5.25 6.32 47.28
C VAL A 90 -5.41 4.82 47.22
N VAL A 91 -5.27 4.15 48.36
CA VAL A 91 -5.50 2.70 48.53
C VAL A 91 -6.74 2.48 49.38
N LEU A 92 -7.66 1.72 48.84
CA LEU A 92 -8.93 1.40 49.48
C LEU A 92 -9.05 -0.12 49.69
N GLN A 93 -9.77 -0.48 50.74
CA GLN A 93 -10.19 -1.87 51.03
C GLN A 93 -11.65 -1.93 51.44
N LEU A 94 -12.22 -3.12 51.37
CA LEU A 94 -13.51 -3.42 51.98
C LEU A 94 -13.27 -4.14 53.31
N ASP A 95 -13.87 -3.64 54.38
CA ASP A 95 -13.89 -4.32 55.68
C ASP A 95 -14.75 -5.59 55.65
N LYS A 96 -14.77 -6.31 56.75
CA LYS A 96 -15.59 -7.53 56.92
C LYS A 96 -17.11 -7.27 56.76
N ASN A 97 -17.54 -6.02 56.85
CA ASN A 97 -18.94 -5.58 56.72
C ASN A 97 -19.24 -4.97 55.35
N ASN A 98 -18.34 -5.15 54.36
CA ASN A 98 -18.42 -4.55 53.04
C ASN A 98 -18.44 -2.99 53.03
N LYS A 99 -17.81 -2.37 54.02
CA LYS A 99 -17.67 -0.93 54.09
C LYS A 99 -16.29 -0.50 53.59
N TRP A 100 -16.26 0.53 52.76
CA TRP A 100 -15.02 1.10 52.23
C TRP A 100 -14.17 1.73 53.34
N ILE A 101 -12.90 1.34 53.40
CA ILE A 101 -11.88 1.90 54.27
C ILE A 101 -10.78 2.46 53.40
N THR A 102 -10.29 3.65 53.72
CA THR A 102 -9.08 4.23 53.12
C THR A 102 -7.87 3.81 53.96
N GLU A 103 -7.05 2.89 53.42
CA GLU A 103 -5.85 2.43 54.12
C GLU A 103 -4.73 3.47 54.02
N LEU A 104 -4.53 4.02 52.81
CA LEU A 104 -3.50 5.02 52.57
C LEU A 104 -4.02 6.08 51.59
N ALA A 105 -3.68 7.34 51.89
CA ALA A 105 -3.96 8.46 50.98
C ALA A 105 -2.75 9.39 50.87
N GLY A 106 -2.49 9.91 49.70
CA GLY A 106 -1.45 10.92 49.47
C GLY A 106 -0.04 10.42 49.57
N ILE A 107 0.22 9.13 49.26
CA ILE A 107 1.57 8.53 49.23
C ILE A 107 2.51 9.28 48.29
N THR A 108 1.97 9.89 47.25
CA THR A 108 2.67 10.81 46.36
C THR A 108 1.77 12.00 46.10
N THR A 109 2.36 13.12 45.72
CA THR A 109 1.62 14.34 45.32
C THR A 109 1.49 14.44 43.80
N GLU A 110 1.83 13.35 43.08
CA GLU A 110 1.89 13.30 41.64
C GLU A 110 0.52 13.06 40.99
N ASN A 111 0.33 13.61 39.81
CA ASN A 111 -0.81 13.28 38.98
C ASN A 111 -0.62 11.87 38.38
N ILE A 112 -1.35 10.86 38.89
CA ILE A 112 -1.25 9.48 38.47
C ILE A 112 -2.22 9.23 37.34
N ASN A 113 -1.70 8.84 36.18
CA ASN A 113 -2.49 8.62 34.96
C ASN A 113 -2.80 7.14 34.71
N SER A 114 -1.96 6.26 35.23
CA SER A 114 -2.10 4.82 35.07
C SER A 114 -1.41 4.07 36.21
N ILE A 115 -1.89 2.88 36.48
CA ILE A 115 -1.37 1.98 37.52
C ILE A 115 -1.29 0.59 36.93
N CYS A 116 -0.24 -0.15 37.23
CA CYS A 116 -0.19 -1.58 37.02
C CYS A 116 0.65 -2.28 38.09
N GLU A 117 0.36 -3.55 38.34
CA GLU A 117 1.11 -4.44 39.20
C GLU A 117 1.71 -5.54 38.31
N ASP A 118 3.03 -5.74 38.38
CA ASP A 118 3.73 -6.77 37.63
C ASP A 118 3.67 -8.15 38.31
N ASN A 119 4.20 -9.20 37.68
CA ASN A 119 4.22 -10.54 38.24
C ASN A 119 5.18 -10.67 39.44
N ASN A 120 6.01 -9.70 39.72
CA ASN A 120 6.87 -9.62 40.90
C ASN A 120 6.19 -8.87 42.06
N ASN A 121 4.89 -8.57 41.91
CA ASN A 121 4.09 -7.76 42.84
C ASN A 121 4.66 -6.34 43.04
N SER A 122 5.45 -5.82 42.10
CA SER A 122 5.88 -4.42 42.12
C SER A 122 4.74 -3.54 41.56
N LEU A 123 4.42 -2.46 42.27
CA LEU A 123 3.41 -1.47 41.86
C LEU A 123 4.08 -0.36 41.05
N TRP A 124 3.57 -0.11 39.86
CA TRP A 124 4.08 0.90 38.93
C TRP A 124 3.04 1.97 38.67
N LEU A 125 3.44 3.22 38.82
CA LEU A 125 2.59 4.38 38.57
C LEU A 125 3.13 5.19 37.42
N GLY A 126 2.28 5.45 36.42
CA GLY A 126 2.56 6.32 35.29
C GLY A 126 2.15 7.75 35.62
N CYS A 127 3.10 8.67 35.61
CA CYS A 127 2.91 10.08 35.86
C CYS A 127 3.33 10.92 34.63
N ARG A 128 3.31 12.23 34.75
CA ARG A 128 3.83 13.10 33.71
C ARG A 128 5.35 13.15 33.76
N GLY A 129 6.02 12.69 32.70
CA GLY A 129 7.47 12.76 32.58
C GLY A 129 8.27 11.77 33.45
N ARG A 130 7.61 10.92 34.23
CA ARG A 130 8.26 9.94 35.10
C ARG A 130 7.38 8.74 35.41
N VAL A 131 8.03 7.67 35.84
CA VAL A 131 7.39 6.47 36.40
C VAL A 131 7.85 6.28 37.83
N ILE A 132 6.94 5.89 38.69
CA ILE A 132 7.22 5.58 40.10
C ILE A 132 7.05 4.08 40.29
N LYS A 133 8.04 3.42 40.91
CA LYS A 133 8.01 2.02 41.26
C LYS A 133 8.03 1.85 42.76
N PHE A 134 7.15 1.03 43.26
CA PHE A 134 7.20 0.47 44.61
C PHE A 134 7.58 -1.01 44.49
N ASP A 135 8.59 -1.44 45.27
CA ASP A 135 8.97 -2.85 45.24
C ASP A 135 7.91 -3.71 45.91
N ALA A 136 7.92 -5.02 45.63
CA ALA A 136 6.95 -6.00 46.12
C ALA A 136 6.77 -5.92 47.63
N LEU A 137 5.55 -5.80 48.09
CA LEU A 137 5.19 -5.49 49.45
C LEU A 137 4.49 -6.68 50.12
N GLY A 138 5.22 -7.26 51.07
CA GLY A 138 4.50 -7.86 52.20
C GLY A 138 4.13 -6.73 53.14
N ASP A 139 2.83 -6.63 53.53
CA ASP A 139 2.28 -5.65 54.44
C ASP A 139 2.63 -4.17 54.19
N PHE A 140 1.91 -3.54 53.26
CA PHE A 140 1.75 -2.09 53.06
C PHE A 140 2.93 -1.14 53.42
N ASN A 141 4.17 -1.50 53.12
CA ASN A 141 5.27 -0.59 53.36
C ASN A 141 5.65 0.14 52.04
N LEU A 142 4.81 1.07 51.61
CA LEU A 142 5.10 1.96 50.46
C LEU A 142 6.14 3.04 50.81
N GLU A 143 7.07 2.74 51.69
CA GLU A 143 7.94 3.75 52.27
C GLU A 143 9.05 4.29 51.37
N LYS A 144 9.43 3.61 50.32
CA LYS A 144 10.55 4.08 49.47
C LYS A 144 10.32 3.88 47.99
N PRO A 145 9.55 4.77 47.34
CA PRO A 145 9.36 4.71 45.89
C PRO A 145 10.69 5.01 45.16
N LYS A 146 10.94 4.27 44.07
CA LYS A 146 11.94 4.58 43.08
C LYS A 146 11.35 5.41 41.96
N TYR A 147 12.06 6.47 41.52
CA TYR A 147 11.65 7.37 40.49
C TYR A 147 12.50 7.19 39.23
N TYR A 148 11.90 6.96 38.10
CA TYR A 148 12.53 6.89 36.77
C TYR A 148 12.07 8.06 35.92
N TYR A 149 13.00 8.93 35.55
CA TYR A 149 12.72 10.16 34.78
C TYR A 149 13.02 9.95 33.31
N PHE A 150 12.25 10.62 32.46
CA PHE A 150 12.42 10.62 31.02
C PHE A 150 12.67 12.05 30.53
N ASP A 151 13.89 12.31 30.09
CA ASP A 151 14.44 13.66 29.82
C ASP A 151 13.91 14.36 28.57
N ASN A 152 12.96 13.82 27.83
CA ASN A 152 12.45 14.48 26.64
C ASN A 152 11.37 15.51 27.01
N GLN A 153 11.58 16.77 26.65
CA GLN A 153 10.68 17.91 26.86
C GLN A 153 9.24 17.70 26.30
N ASN A 154 8.99 16.63 25.56
CA ASN A 154 7.69 16.22 25.00
C ASN A 154 7.08 14.97 25.64
N THR A 155 7.59 14.50 26.77
CA THR A 155 6.94 13.39 27.48
C THR A 155 5.66 13.89 28.13
N GLY A 156 4.53 13.58 27.47
CA GLY A 156 3.19 13.79 28.02
C GLY A 156 2.94 12.83 29.22
N ASN A 157 1.71 12.48 29.42
CA ASN A 157 1.32 11.46 30.40
C ASN A 157 1.88 10.10 30.00
N ILE A 158 2.67 9.50 30.89
CA ILE A 158 3.21 8.15 30.69
C ILE A 158 2.12 7.15 31.08
N VAL A 159 1.91 6.15 30.24
CA VAL A 159 1.00 5.06 30.53
C VAL A 159 1.81 3.82 30.91
N VAL A 160 1.49 3.23 32.07
CA VAL A 160 2.02 1.93 32.49
C VAL A 160 0.91 0.90 32.41
N ARG A 161 1.23 -0.28 31.88
CA ARG A 161 0.31 -1.43 31.78
C ARG A 161 1.08 -2.72 31.93
N LYS A 162 0.45 -3.73 32.50
CA LYS A 162 1.04 -5.06 32.53
C LYS A 162 1.02 -5.65 31.13
N VAL A 163 2.18 -6.08 30.64
CA VAL A 163 2.38 -6.70 29.34
C VAL A 163 3.35 -7.86 29.53
N PHE A 164 2.97 -9.06 29.15
CA PHE A 164 3.77 -10.28 29.30
C PHE A 164 4.30 -10.49 30.72
N GLY A 165 3.48 -10.16 31.72
CA GLY A 165 3.80 -10.29 33.13
C GLY A 165 4.69 -9.19 33.72
N GLN A 166 5.17 -8.26 32.92
CA GLN A 166 6.03 -7.14 33.33
C GLN A 166 5.31 -5.80 33.17
N ALA A 167 5.81 -4.76 33.82
CA ALA A 167 5.34 -3.41 33.58
C ALA A 167 5.85 -2.89 32.23
N GLY A 168 4.96 -2.78 31.26
CA GLY A 168 5.21 -2.07 30.01
C GLY A 168 5.02 -0.58 30.20
N ILE A 169 5.99 0.23 29.79
CA ILE A 169 5.99 1.68 29.91
C ILE A 169 5.87 2.26 28.52
N PHE A 170 4.76 2.95 28.27
CA PHE A 170 4.35 3.44 26.95
C PHE A 170 4.67 4.92 26.83
N LEU A 171 5.64 5.25 25.99
CA LEU A 171 6.08 6.60 25.64
C LEU A 171 5.86 6.84 24.14
N GLY A 172 5.74 8.08 23.72
CA GLY A 172 5.68 8.40 22.28
C GLY A 172 6.89 7.90 21.47
N SER A 173 8.05 7.76 22.12
CA SER A 173 9.29 7.28 21.51
C SER A 173 9.41 5.75 21.41
N GLY A 174 8.55 4.99 22.07
CA GLY A 174 8.57 3.53 22.07
C GLY A 174 7.97 2.91 23.32
N ILE A 175 8.10 1.60 23.42
CA ILE A 175 7.63 0.81 24.57
C ILE A 175 8.84 0.29 25.33
N TYR A 176 8.84 0.48 26.62
CA TYR A 176 9.95 0.20 27.50
C TYR A 176 9.55 -0.78 28.59
N HIS A 177 10.51 -1.45 29.20
CA HIS A 177 10.35 -2.30 30.36
C HIS A 177 11.46 -2.07 31.37
N TYR A 178 11.27 -2.55 32.58
CA TYR A 178 12.29 -2.49 33.62
C TYR A 178 13.24 -3.67 33.56
N ASN A 179 14.54 -3.39 33.51
CA ASN A 179 15.60 -4.40 33.61
C ASN A 179 16.11 -4.46 35.06
N PRO A 180 15.75 -5.50 35.83
CA PRO A 180 16.16 -5.58 37.25
C PRO A 180 17.67 -5.76 37.46
N ALA A 181 18.39 -6.38 36.52
CA ALA A 181 19.82 -6.57 36.61
C ALA A 181 20.61 -5.27 36.51
N LYS A 182 20.06 -4.26 35.82
CA LYS A 182 20.71 -2.96 35.64
C LYS A 182 20.04 -1.84 36.45
N ASP A 183 18.94 -2.12 37.14
CA ASP A 183 18.03 -1.14 37.78
C ASP A 183 17.70 0.05 36.84
N LYS A 184 17.37 -0.26 35.60
CA LYS A 184 17.09 0.74 34.54
C LYS A 184 15.90 0.35 33.69
N ILE A 185 15.31 1.38 33.08
CA ILE A 185 14.25 1.22 32.06
C ILE A 185 14.91 1.21 30.69
N GLU A 186 14.66 0.14 29.93
CA GLU A 186 15.22 -0.12 28.59
C GLU A 186 14.10 -0.37 27.59
N ILE A 187 14.38 -0.24 26.29
CA ILE A 187 13.41 -0.56 25.23
C ILE A 187 13.01 -2.04 25.36
N TYR A 188 11.72 -2.30 25.25
CA TYR A 188 11.17 -3.65 25.24
C TYR A 188 11.60 -4.36 23.95
N PRO A 189 12.46 -5.41 23.99
CA PRO A 189 13.04 -6.02 22.80
C PRO A 189 11.98 -6.53 21.82
N GLU A 190 10.97 -7.25 22.31
CA GLU A 190 9.88 -7.86 21.52
C GLU A 190 8.95 -6.80 20.90
N LEU A 191 8.94 -5.60 21.47
CA LEU A 191 8.11 -4.49 21.01
C LEU A 191 8.93 -3.35 20.38
N SER A 192 10.20 -3.60 20.07
CA SER A 192 11.12 -2.60 19.51
C SER A 192 10.71 -2.04 18.14
N SER A 193 9.82 -2.73 17.40
CA SER A 193 9.24 -2.26 16.15
C SER A 193 8.26 -1.10 16.31
N PHE A 194 7.72 -0.90 17.53
CA PHE A 194 6.79 0.18 17.84
C PHE A 194 7.54 1.44 18.26
N LYS A 195 8.20 2.11 17.31
CA LYS A 195 8.90 3.38 17.54
C LYS A 195 8.13 4.54 16.89
N ASN A 196 8.10 5.68 17.59
CA ASN A 196 7.74 7.02 17.10
C ASN A 196 6.30 7.25 16.61
N SER A 197 5.43 6.24 16.46
CA SER A 197 4.01 6.48 16.18
C SER A 197 3.17 5.23 16.42
N TYR A 198 2.57 5.16 17.55
CA TYR A 198 1.52 4.17 17.84
C TYR A 198 0.36 4.82 18.58
N THR A 199 -0.84 4.25 18.40
CA THR A 199 -2.02 4.60 19.21
C THR A 199 -2.23 3.49 20.23
N LEU A 200 -2.42 3.90 21.48
CA LEU A 200 -2.64 2.99 22.61
C LEU A 200 -4.08 3.06 23.07
N ILE A 201 -4.73 1.92 23.24
CA ILE A 201 -6.01 1.78 23.94
C ILE A 201 -5.84 0.74 25.06
N ALA A 202 -6.05 1.17 26.28
CA ALA A 202 -5.82 0.37 27.49
C ALA A 202 -7.04 0.47 28.42
N SER A 203 -8.22 0.30 27.87
CA SER A 203 -9.50 0.50 28.58
C SER A 203 -10.05 -0.77 29.24
N GLN A 204 -9.52 -1.93 28.86
CA GLN A 204 -9.91 -3.22 29.42
C GLN A 204 -8.74 -3.84 30.17
N PRO A 205 -8.92 -4.38 31.39
CA PRO A 205 -7.94 -5.26 32.02
C PRO A 205 -7.66 -6.50 31.14
N GLY A 206 -6.45 -7.01 31.18
CA GLY A 206 -6.04 -8.23 30.50
C GLY A 206 -5.49 -8.03 29.09
N ILE A 207 -5.90 -6.98 28.38
CA ILE A 207 -5.43 -6.73 27.01
C ILE A 207 -5.14 -5.25 26.80
N THR A 208 -3.93 -4.98 26.28
CA THR A 208 -3.52 -3.65 25.85
C THR A 208 -3.43 -3.61 24.33
N TRP A 209 -4.24 -2.76 23.69
CA TRP A 209 -4.29 -2.62 22.24
C TRP A 209 -3.34 -1.54 21.75
N ILE A 210 -2.53 -1.90 20.76
CA ILE A 210 -1.59 -0.98 20.09
C ILE A 210 -1.90 -0.97 18.61
N ARG A 211 -1.92 0.21 18.02
CA ARG A 211 -2.03 0.40 16.57
C ARG A 211 -0.73 0.96 16.01
N SER A 212 -0.14 0.25 15.05
CA SER A 212 0.96 0.74 14.25
C SER A 212 0.75 0.37 12.78
N ASN A 213 1.09 1.27 11.86
CA ASN A 213 0.97 1.03 10.42
C ASN A 213 -0.41 0.48 9.99
N SER A 214 -1.48 1.05 10.55
CA SER A 214 -2.88 0.65 10.31
C SER A 214 -3.28 -0.72 10.85
N LYS A 215 -2.40 -1.46 11.51
CA LYS A 215 -2.71 -2.74 12.16
C LYS A 215 -2.91 -2.55 13.67
N TRP A 216 -3.91 -3.25 14.20
CA TRP A 216 -4.15 -3.34 15.63
C TRP A 216 -3.62 -4.66 16.17
N ILE A 217 -2.88 -4.59 17.25
CA ILE A 217 -2.34 -5.74 17.96
C ILE A 217 -2.76 -5.63 19.41
N GLY A 218 -3.38 -6.68 19.94
CA GLY A 218 -3.69 -6.83 21.36
C GLY A 218 -2.53 -7.54 22.06
N LEU A 219 -1.97 -6.91 23.07
CA LEU A 219 -0.95 -7.50 23.94
C LEU A 219 -1.66 -8.07 25.17
N ASP A 220 -1.47 -9.36 25.42
CA ASP A 220 -1.95 -10.02 26.62
C ASP A 220 -1.12 -9.63 27.83
N GLU A 221 -1.77 -9.43 29.00
CA GLU A 221 -1.08 -9.07 30.24
C GLU A 221 -0.18 -10.18 30.77
N ASN A 222 -0.51 -11.45 30.57
CA ASN A 222 0.13 -12.59 31.20
C ASN A 222 0.88 -13.53 30.24
N SER A 223 0.59 -13.48 28.94
CA SER A 223 1.14 -14.42 27.96
C SER A 223 2.06 -13.71 26.97
N SER A 224 3.32 -14.15 26.88
CA SER A 224 4.30 -13.65 25.89
C SER A 224 4.05 -14.17 24.47
N GLU A 225 3.26 -15.21 24.29
CA GLU A 225 3.16 -15.94 23.02
C GLU A 225 2.05 -15.47 22.09
N LYS A 226 1.16 -14.58 22.52
CA LYS A 226 -0.03 -14.26 21.70
C LYS A 226 -0.33 -12.77 21.67
N SER A 227 0.22 -12.12 20.64
CA SER A 227 -0.44 -10.92 20.15
C SER A 227 -1.76 -11.33 19.49
N ILE A 228 -2.86 -10.72 19.93
CA ILE A 228 -4.19 -10.94 19.34
C ILE A 228 -4.29 -10.02 18.13
N GLU A 229 -4.19 -10.60 16.94
CA GLU A 229 -4.44 -9.84 15.70
C GLU A 229 -5.92 -9.95 15.31
N VAL A 230 -6.57 -8.80 15.15
CA VAL A 230 -7.94 -8.71 14.66
C VAL A 230 -7.96 -7.85 13.41
N PRO A 231 -7.90 -8.45 12.23
CA PRO A 231 -7.81 -7.72 10.96
C PRO A 231 -8.96 -6.71 10.77
N TYR A 232 -10.15 -7.03 11.23
CA TYR A 232 -11.34 -6.16 11.12
C TYR A 232 -11.22 -4.83 11.87
N LEU A 233 -10.33 -4.72 12.86
CA LEU A 233 -10.06 -3.44 13.52
C LEU A 233 -9.43 -2.41 12.58
N SER A 234 -8.78 -2.85 11.51
CA SER A 234 -8.21 -1.97 10.49
C SER A 234 -9.26 -1.20 9.67
N LEU A 235 -10.50 -1.68 9.65
CA LEU A 235 -11.63 -1.00 8.99
C LEU A 235 -12.03 0.30 9.72
N PHE A 236 -11.66 0.44 10.98
CA PHE A 236 -11.95 1.62 11.78
C PHE A 236 -10.78 2.60 11.73
N LYS A 237 -11.00 3.77 11.12
CA LYS A 237 -9.95 4.80 11.00
C LYS A 237 -9.50 5.35 12.35
N LYS A 238 -10.43 5.51 13.28
CA LYS A 238 -10.17 6.00 14.64
C LYS A 238 -11.04 5.25 15.62
N ILE A 239 -10.42 4.60 16.58
CA ILE A 239 -11.07 3.87 17.66
C ILE A 239 -10.80 4.58 18.97
N ASN A 240 -11.85 4.81 19.77
CA ASN A 240 -11.73 5.37 21.11
C ASN A 240 -11.59 4.28 22.15
N ASN A 241 -12.30 3.16 21.97
CA ASN A 241 -12.30 2.07 22.92
C ASN A 241 -12.51 0.72 22.24
N ILE A 242 -11.86 -0.33 22.76
CA ILE A 242 -12.01 -1.72 22.34
C ILE A 242 -12.26 -2.56 23.61
N TYR A 243 -13.27 -3.38 23.58
CA TYR A 243 -13.61 -4.32 24.66
C TYR A 243 -13.83 -5.72 24.08
N VAL A 244 -13.15 -6.72 24.65
CA VAL A 244 -13.28 -8.13 24.25
C VAL A 244 -14.19 -8.84 25.25
N GLU A 245 -15.34 -9.31 24.77
CA GLU A 245 -16.32 -10.06 25.56
C GLU A 245 -16.09 -11.57 25.37
N ASN A 246 -15.88 -12.29 26.48
CA ASN A 246 -15.76 -13.75 26.52
C ASN A 246 -14.75 -14.34 25.51
N ASN A 247 -13.69 -13.63 25.18
CA ASN A 247 -12.69 -14.01 24.18
C ASN A 247 -13.26 -14.34 22.78
N LYS A 248 -14.47 -13.89 22.46
CA LYS A 248 -15.17 -14.16 21.20
C LYS A 248 -15.63 -12.91 20.48
N ASP A 249 -16.31 -12.05 21.17
CA ASP A 249 -16.94 -10.86 20.60
C ASP A 249 -16.10 -9.63 20.93
N ILE A 250 -15.98 -8.71 19.97
CA ILE A 250 -15.25 -7.47 20.17
C ILE A 250 -16.20 -6.30 19.99
N TRP A 251 -16.29 -5.48 21.02
CA TRP A 251 -17.03 -4.24 21.01
C TRP A 251 -16.07 -3.08 20.74
N ILE A 252 -16.49 -2.17 19.89
CA ILE A 252 -15.67 -1.04 19.44
C ILE A 252 -16.50 0.23 19.59
N VAL A 253 -15.91 1.25 20.20
CA VAL A 253 -16.42 2.62 20.16
C VAL A 253 -15.50 3.43 19.27
N ASP A 254 -16.02 3.97 18.18
CA ASP A 254 -15.26 4.81 17.28
C ASP A 254 -15.22 6.28 17.73
N HIS A 255 -14.50 7.11 16.98
CA HIS A 255 -14.36 8.53 17.28
C HIS A 255 -15.69 9.32 17.13
N SER A 256 -16.66 8.78 16.39
CA SER A 256 -17.99 9.36 16.24
C SER A 256 -18.95 8.94 17.36
N ASN A 257 -18.46 8.25 18.40
CA ASN A 257 -19.21 7.63 19.48
C ASN A 257 -20.23 6.57 19.02
N SER A 258 -19.99 5.98 17.86
CA SER A 258 -20.78 4.84 17.39
C SER A 258 -20.26 3.55 18.01
N LEU A 259 -21.18 2.67 18.41
CA LEU A 259 -20.88 1.37 19.01
C LEU A 259 -21.05 0.29 17.96
N TYR A 260 -20.01 -0.53 17.80
CA TYR A 260 -19.99 -1.68 16.89
C TYR A 260 -19.68 -2.96 17.65
N LYS A 261 -20.26 -4.07 17.20
CA LYS A 261 -19.96 -5.41 17.69
C LYS A 261 -19.43 -6.28 16.55
N ILE A 262 -18.25 -6.85 16.71
CA ILE A 262 -17.73 -7.90 15.86
C ILE A 262 -17.99 -9.23 16.57
N ALA A 263 -18.96 -9.99 16.10
CA ALA A 263 -19.29 -11.28 16.67
C ALA A 263 -18.30 -12.35 16.19
N ASN A 264 -17.92 -13.26 17.10
CA ASN A 264 -17.02 -14.39 16.81
C ASN A 264 -15.71 -14.00 16.10
N ALA A 265 -15.03 -12.95 16.54
CA ALA A 265 -13.86 -12.37 15.90
C ALA A 265 -12.73 -13.39 15.61
N LYS A 266 -12.65 -14.50 16.35
CA LYS A 266 -11.67 -15.59 16.11
C LYS A 266 -12.03 -16.48 14.91
N ILE A 267 -13.28 -16.54 14.49
CA ILE A 267 -13.75 -17.40 13.39
C ILE A 267 -13.63 -16.69 12.03
N LEU A 268 -13.49 -15.38 12.04
CA LEU A 268 -13.44 -14.55 10.83
C LEU A 268 -12.09 -14.59 10.07
N HIS A 269 -11.20 -15.52 10.41
CA HIS A 269 -10.03 -15.84 9.60
C HIS A 269 -10.36 -16.64 8.33
N THR A 270 -11.61 -16.66 7.89
CA THR A 270 -11.94 -17.21 6.56
C THR A 270 -11.23 -16.35 5.53
N GLU A 271 -10.26 -16.96 4.87
CA GLU A 271 -9.62 -16.42 3.68
C GLU A 271 -10.68 -16.26 2.59
N HIS A 272 -11.41 -15.16 2.61
CA HIS A 272 -12.24 -14.80 1.47
C HIS A 272 -11.32 -14.38 0.35
N LYS A 273 -11.00 -15.32 -0.53
CA LYS A 273 -10.31 -15.02 -1.78
C LYS A 273 -11.18 -14.04 -2.55
N PHE A 274 -10.63 -12.93 -2.90
CA PHE A 274 -11.24 -11.97 -3.81
C PHE A 274 -10.37 -11.81 -5.04
N ASN A 275 -10.98 -11.41 -6.15
CA ASN A 275 -10.31 -11.30 -7.42
C ASN A 275 -10.22 -9.84 -7.87
N ILE A 276 -9.16 -9.55 -8.60
CA ILE A 276 -9.03 -8.32 -9.37
C ILE A 276 -9.48 -8.56 -10.80
N HIS A 277 -10.18 -7.60 -11.37
CA HIS A 277 -10.63 -7.59 -12.75
C HIS A 277 -10.14 -6.34 -13.46
N ILE A 278 -9.83 -6.47 -14.74
CA ILE A 278 -9.65 -5.32 -15.62
C ILE A 278 -11.07 -4.91 -16.04
N ARG A 279 -11.50 -3.74 -15.62
CA ARG A 279 -12.82 -3.19 -15.90
C ARG A 279 -12.89 -2.65 -17.32
N GLU A 280 -11.84 -1.93 -17.70
CA GLU A 280 -11.79 -1.23 -18.98
C GLU A 280 -10.33 -1.00 -19.38
N ILE A 281 -10.09 -1.02 -20.68
CA ILE A 281 -8.83 -0.61 -21.29
C ILE A 281 -9.19 0.47 -22.31
N THR A 282 -8.53 1.64 -22.21
CA THR A 282 -8.77 2.74 -23.16
C THR A 282 -7.47 3.16 -23.81
N ASP A 283 -7.58 3.67 -25.04
CA ASP A 283 -6.48 4.32 -25.73
C ASP A 283 -6.26 5.77 -25.25
N GLU A 284 -5.38 6.50 -25.91
CA GLU A 284 -5.09 7.91 -25.59
C GLU A 284 -6.33 8.82 -25.77
N LYS A 285 -7.21 8.47 -26.69
CA LYS A 285 -8.43 9.23 -27.01
C LYS A 285 -9.61 8.86 -26.10
N GLY A 286 -9.42 7.90 -25.18
CA GLY A 286 -10.45 7.39 -24.30
C GLY A 286 -11.39 6.38 -24.97
N ILE A 287 -11.02 5.83 -26.13
CA ILE A 287 -11.82 4.80 -26.81
C ILE A 287 -11.56 3.46 -26.13
N ALA A 288 -12.65 2.76 -25.80
CA ALA A 288 -12.55 1.44 -25.16
C ALA A 288 -12.01 0.39 -26.15
N LEU A 289 -11.09 -0.41 -25.65
CA LEU A 289 -10.38 -1.46 -26.39
C LEU A 289 -10.84 -2.86 -25.93
N ALA A 290 -10.51 -3.86 -26.73
CA ALA A 290 -10.86 -5.25 -26.43
C ALA A 290 -10.12 -5.76 -25.17
N LEU A 291 -10.85 -6.51 -24.32
CA LEU A 291 -10.31 -7.12 -23.09
C LEU A 291 -9.63 -8.49 -23.35
N GLN A 292 -9.56 -8.92 -24.61
CA GLN A 292 -8.91 -10.18 -25.01
C GLN A 292 -8.26 -9.99 -26.38
N ASN A 293 -7.09 -10.63 -26.57
CA ASN A 293 -6.34 -10.61 -27.83
C ASN A 293 -6.10 -9.17 -28.37
N LEU A 294 -5.70 -8.26 -27.48
CA LEU A 294 -5.49 -6.88 -27.83
C LEU A 294 -4.19 -6.73 -28.65
N ASN A 295 -4.35 -6.31 -29.91
CA ASN A 295 -3.26 -5.93 -30.78
C ASN A 295 -3.39 -4.43 -31.08
N LEU A 296 -2.36 -3.68 -30.73
CA LEU A 296 -2.30 -2.23 -30.95
C LEU A 296 -1.47 -1.90 -32.17
N GLU A 297 -1.91 -0.94 -32.94
CA GLU A 297 -1.08 -0.35 -33.97
C GLU A 297 0.00 0.53 -33.34
N TYR A 298 1.14 0.64 -34.00
CA TYR A 298 2.28 1.42 -33.54
C TYR A 298 1.93 2.88 -33.23
N ASP A 299 1.03 3.47 -34.00
CA ASP A 299 0.61 4.86 -33.87
C ASP A 299 -0.39 5.09 -32.72
N ASN A 300 -0.96 4.02 -32.15
CA ASN A 300 -1.89 4.08 -31.02
C ASN A 300 -1.43 3.15 -29.90
N ASN A 301 -0.24 3.43 -29.34
CA ASN A 301 0.44 2.60 -28.37
C ASN A 301 0.39 3.14 -26.92
N SER A 302 -0.51 4.08 -26.64
CA SER A 302 -0.84 4.54 -25.30
C SER A 302 -2.01 3.74 -24.74
N LEU A 303 -1.87 3.23 -23.53
CA LEU A 303 -2.89 2.44 -22.85
C LEU A 303 -3.18 2.96 -21.45
N ASN A 304 -4.46 2.98 -21.13
CA ASN A 304 -4.93 3.22 -19.78
C ASN A 304 -5.77 2.02 -19.34
N PHE A 305 -5.32 1.34 -18.27
CA PHE A 305 -6.01 0.21 -17.66
C PHE A 305 -6.78 0.69 -16.45
N GLN A 306 -8.03 0.29 -16.33
CA GLN A 306 -8.86 0.52 -15.15
C GLN A 306 -9.17 -0.81 -14.48
N PHE A 307 -8.86 -0.92 -13.18
CA PHE A 307 -9.06 -2.11 -12.39
C PHE A 307 -10.30 -2.01 -11.51
N ALA A 308 -10.87 -3.14 -11.19
CA ALA A 308 -11.88 -3.29 -10.16
C ALA A 308 -11.58 -4.53 -9.31
N ALA A 309 -11.73 -4.41 -7.99
CA ALA A 309 -11.62 -5.52 -7.08
C ALA A 309 -12.96 -5.76 -6.39
N ALA A 310 -13.48 -6.97 -6.47
CA ALA A 310 -14.77 -7.34 -5.90
C ALA A 310 -14.65 -7.56 -4.39
N HIS A 311 -14.46 -6.46 -3.63
CA HIS A 311 -14.42 -6.49 -2.18
C HIS A 311 -15.19 -5.29 -1.62
N TYR A 312 -16.38 -5.55 -1.08
CA TYR A 312 -17.37 -4.53 -0.71
C TYR A 312 -17.29 -4.04 0.74
N THR A 313 -16.32 -4.54 1.54
CA THR A 313 -16.23 -4.17 2.96
C THR A 313 -15.78 -2.73 3.16
N ASP A 314 -14.76 -2.31 2.41
CA ASP A 314 -14.30 -0.91 2.32
C ASP A 314 -13.61 -0.68 0.98
N GLU A 315 -14.35 -0.19 0.01
CA GLU A 315 -13.84 0.08 -1.34
C GLU A 315 -12.76 1.18 -1.34
N SER A 316 -12.86 2.14 -0.42
CA SER A 316 -11.93 3.27 -0.34
C SER A 316 -10.53 2.88 0.13
N SER A 317 -10.38 1.73 0.76
CA SER A 317 -9.11 1.22 1.30
C SER A 317 -8.46 0.17 0.41
N ILE A 318 -9.04 -0.12 -0.76
CA ILE A 318 -8.43 -1.05 -1.71
C ILE A 318 -7.18 -0.40 -2.31
N GLN A 319 -6.10 -1.15 -2.33
CA GLN A 319 -4.85 -0.77 -2.96
C GLN A 319 -4.54 -1.71 -4.11
N TYR A 320 -3.94 -1.16 -5.16
CA TYR A 320 -3.58 -1.88 -6.36
C TYR A 320 -2.07 -1.89 -6.54
N GLN A 321 -1.55 -2.96 -7.09
CA GLN A 321 -0.16 -3.12 -7.45
C GLN A 321 -0.08 -3.81 -8.81
N TYR A 322 0.85 -3.39 -9.65
CA TYR A 322 0.99 -3.90 -11.00
C TYR A 322 2.47 -4.06 -11.37
N PHE A 323 2.70 -4.90 -12.36
CA PHE A 323 3.99 -5.14 -12.98
C PHE A 323 3.78 -5.37 -14.48
N LEU A 324 4.46 -4.61 -15.32
CA LEU A 324 4.43 -4.79 -16.77
C LEU A 324 5.74 -5.43 -17.22
N GLU A 325 5.64 -6.70 -17.60
CA GLU A 325 6.77 -7.47 -18.10
C GLU A 325 7.31 -6.86 -19.41
N GLY A 326 8.64 -6.70 -19.48
CA GLY A 326 9.30 -6.04 -20.60
C GLY A 326 9.51 -4.53 -20.46
N VAL A 327 8.90 -3.88 -19.43
CA VAL A 327 9.03 -2.44 -19.17
C VAL A 327 9.53 -2.16 -17.76
N MET A 328 9.01 -2.89 -16.76
CA MET A 328 9.35 -2.70 -15.37
C MET A 328 10.27 -3.82 -14.90
N GLN A 329 11.15 -3.52 -13.93
CA GLN A 329 12.01 -4.52 -13.30
C GLN A 329 11.31 -5.20 -12.13
N ASP A 330 10.51 -4.45 -11.35
CA ASP A 330 9.82 -4.90 -10.16
C ASP A 330 8.37 -4.43 -10.14
N TRP A 331 7.62 -4.95 -9.17
CA TRP A 331 6.27 -4.49 -8.89
C TRP A 331 6.26 -3.01 -8.50
N SER A 332 5.22 -2.28 -8.93
CA SER A 332 4.95 -0.92 -8.45
C SER A 332 4.78 -0.90 -6.92
N GLU A 333 4.82 0.27 -6.31
CA GLU A 333 4.34 0.41 -4.93
C GLU A 333 2.81 0.22 -4.86
N TRP A 334 2.31 -0.12 -3.65
CA TRP A 334 0.88 -0.22 -3.41
C TRP A 334 0.24 1.17 -3.45
N GLY A 335 -0.72 1.39 -4.34
CA GLY A 335 -1.42 2.65 -4.54
C GLY A 335 -2.94 2.52 -4.48
N ALA A 336 -3.62 3.59 -4.07
CA ALA A 336 -5.08 3.63 -4.03
C ALA A 336 -5.73 3.87 -5.42
N HIS A 337 -4.94 4.22 -6.43
CA HIS A 337 -5.46 4.48 -7.77
C HIS A 337 -5.82 3.18 -8.47
N SER A 338 -7.07 3.06 -8.89
CA SER A 338 -7.59 1.92 -9.64
C SER A 338 -7.26 1.99 -11.13
N SER A 339 -6.52 2.97 -11.59
CA SER A 339 -6.12 3.14 -12.98
C SER A 339 -4.62 3.35 -13.13
N ILE A 340 -4.08 2.84 -14.24
CA ILE A 340 -2.70 3.06 -14.64
C ILE A 340 -2.62 3.43 -16.11
N LYS A 341 -1.82 4.43 -16.44
CA LYS A 341 -1.57 4.87 -17.81
C LYS A 341 -0.13 4.58 -18.20
N PHE A 342 0.02 3.90 -19.34
CA PHE A 342 1.28 3.77 -20.07
C PHE A 342 1.21 4.70 -21.29
N PRO A 343 1.88 5.87 -21.25
CA PRO A 343 1.73 6.89 -22.29
C PRO A 343 2.37 6.48 -23.63
N TYR A 344 3.34 5.60 -23.60
CA TYR A 344 4.03 5.07 -24.77
C TYR A 344 4.58 3.68 -24.50
N LEU A 345 4.28 2.74 -25.39
CA LEU A 345 4.82 1.38 -25.36
C LEU A 345 5.51 1.09 -26.70
N PRO A 346 6.79 0.71 -26.72
CA PRO A 346 7.48 0.23 -27.92
C PRO A 346 6.77 -0.98 -28.55
N SER A 347 7.08 -1.28 -29.81
CA SER A 347 6.59 -2.51 -30.42
C SER A 347 7.15 -3.74 -29.70
N GLY A 348 6.26 -4.70 -29.38
CA GLY A 348 6.62 -5.91 -28.65
C GLY A 348 5.42 -6.58 -28.01
N THR A 349 5.66 -7.72 -27.38
CA THR A 349 4.66 -8.46 -26.62
C THR A 349 4.80 -8.15 -25.13
N TYR A 350 3.69 -7.94 -24.45
CA TYR A 350 3.63 -7.52 -23.06
C TYR A 350 2.73 -8.41 -22.25
N ALA A 351 3.07 -8.60 -20.98
CA ALA A 351 2.22 -9.22 -19.98
C ALA A 351 2.04 -8.26 -18.80
N LEU A 352 0.84 -7.74 -18.62
CA LEU A 352 0.47 -6.96 -17.44
C LEU A 352 0.02 -7.90 -16.34
N HIS A 353 0.68 -7.83 -15.21
CA HIS A 353 0.32 -8.51 -13.98
C HIS A 353 -0.26 -7.48 -13.03
N ALA A 354 -1.44 -7.75 -12.47
CA ALA A 354 -2.09 -6.87 -11.51
C ALA A 354 -2.61 -7.67 -10.32
N ARG A 355 -2.54 -7.09 -9.14
CA ARG A 355 -3.13 -7.60 -7.91
C ARG A 355 -3.67 -6.49 -7.05
N ALA A 356 -4.62 -6.81 -6.19
CA ALA A 356 -5.22 -5.86 -5.26
C ALA A 356 -5.02 -6.33 -3.82
N ARG A 357 -4.98 -5.38 -2.90
CA ARG A 357 -4.95 -5.63 -1.46
C ARG A 357 -6.12 -4.92 -0.81
N ASN A 358 -6.91 -5.62 -0.01
CA ASN A 358 -8.04 -5.05 0.70
C ASN A 358 -7.62 -4.38 2.03
N ALA A 359 -8.58 -3.73 2.70
CA ALA A 359 -8.37 -3.09 4.00
C ALA A 359 -7.87 -4.04 5.10
N LEU A 360 -8.11 -5.34 4.97
CA LEU A 360 -7.67 -6.38 5.90
C LEU A 360 -6.24 -6.86 5.64
N GLY A 361 -5.58 -6.32 4.59
CA GLY A 361 -4.25 -6.73 4.18
C GLY A 361 -4.20 -8.01 3.34
N GLN A 362 -5.35 -8.60 3.00
CA GLN A 362 -5.41 -9.79 2.13
C GLN A 362 -5.12 -9.37 0.69
N VAL A 363 -4.34 -10.17 -0.02
CA VAL A 363 -3.95 -9.92 -1.41
C VAL A 363 -4.73 -10.85 -2.33
N SER A 364 -5.24 -10.30 -3.44
CA SER A 364 -5.94 -11.07 -4.48
C SER A 364 -4.98 -12.00 -5.23
N GLU A 365 -5.54 -12.93 -5.99
CA GLU A 365 -4.78 -13.64 -7.00
C GLU A 365 -4.28 -12.65 -8.08
N VAL A 366 -3.13 -12.98 -8.69
CA VAL A 366 -2.54 -12.15 -9.75
C VAL A 366 -3.33 -12.35 -11.03
N LYS A 367 -3.92 -11.27 -11.55
CA LYS A 367 -4.53 -11.24 -12.88
C LYS A 367 -3.46 -10.94 -13.91
N LYS A 368 -3.37 -11.79 -14.95
CA LYS A 368 -2.47 -11.59 -16.10
C LYS A 368 -3.28 -11.17 -17.31
N PHE A 369 -2.75 -10.20 -18.05
CA PHE A 369 -3.32 -9.75 -19.31
C PHE A 369 -2.21 -9.62 -20.35
N TYR A 370 -2.37 -10.30 -21.47
CA TYR A 370 -1.41 -10.32 -22.58
C TYR A 370 -1.89 -9.44 -23.70
N PHE A 371 -0.99 -8.65 -24.27
CA PHE A 371 -1.26 -7.81 -25.43
C PHE A 371 0.01 -7.60 -26.26
N GLU A 372 -0.17 -7.15 -27.50
CA GLU A 372 0.92 -6.89 -28.41
C GLU A 372 0.81 -5.49 -29.01
N VAL A 373 1.93 -4.80 -29.12
CA VAL A 373 2.09 -3.57 -29.88
C VAL A 373 2.80 -3.94 -31.18
N LEU A 374 2.07 -3.83 -32.29
CA LEU A 374 2.56 -4.22 -33.61
C LEU A 374 3.73 -3.34 -34.04
N SER A 375 4.65 -3.94 -34.77
CA SER A 375 5.74 -3.17 -35.38
C SER A 375 5.21 -2.25 -36.47
N PRO A 376 5.76 -1.03 -36.61
CA PRO A 376 5.39 -0.12 -37.67
C PRO A 376 5.62 -0.75 -39.05
N TYR A 377 4.86 -0.31 -40.07
CA TYR A 377 4.88 -0.92 -41.40
C TYR A 377 6.28 -0.93 -42.03
N TRP A 378 7.12 0.07 -41.73
CA TRP A 378 8.49 0.14 -42.23
C TRP A 378 9.47 -0.86 -41.58
N LYS A 379 9.09 -1.51 -40.47
CA LYS A 379 9.86 -2.62 -39.85
C LYS A 379 9.33 -4.00 -40.25
N ARG A 380 8.27 -4.10 -41.05
CA ARG A 380 7.69 -5.38 -41.47
C ARG A 380 8.43 -5.95 -42.68
N THR A 381 8.56 -7.27 -42.77
CA THR A 381 9.31 -7.99 -43.82
C THR A 381 8.90 -7.61 -45.24
N TRP A 382 7.59 -7.40 -45.49
CA TRP A 382 7.10 -7.03 -46.81
C TRP A 382 7.58 -5.63 -47.25
N PHE A 383 7.80 -4.70 -46.31
CA PHE A 383 8.30 -3.37 -46.60
C PHE A 383 9.77 -3.41 -47.07
N TYR A 384 10.60 -4.20 -46.40
CA TYR A 384 11.98 -4.42 -46.84
C TYR A 384 12.04 -5.08 -48.24
N LEU A 385 11.13 -6.03 -48.55
CA LEU A 385 11.03 -6.63 -49.87
C LEU A 385 10.66 -5.58 -50.93
N LEU A 386 9.68 -4.70 -50.61
CA LEU A 386 9.30 -3.60 -51.49
C LEU A 386 10.47 -2.64 -51.73
N GLU A 387 11.19 -2.28 -50.70
CA GLU A 387 12.34 -1.38 -50.73
C GLU A 387 13.46 -1.99 -51.60
N ILE A 388 13.79 -3.27 -51.42
CA ILE A 388 14.73 -4.01 -52.27
C ILE A 388 14.28 -4.02 -53.75
N ALA A 389 12.97 -4.22 -54.01
CA ALA A 389 12.43 -4.22 -55.35
C ALA A 389 12.56 -2.83 -56.03
N VAL A 390 12.26 -1.75 -55.28
CA VAL A 390 12.43 -0.38 -55.77
C VAL A 390 13.90 -0.07 -56.06
N LEU A 391 14.83 -0.42 -55.14
CA LEU A 391 16.25 -0.24 -55.30
C LEU A 391 16.79 -1.02 -56.53
N SER A 392 16.37 -2.28 -56.68
CA SER A 392 16.73 -3.12 -57.84
C SER A 392 16.23 -2.50 -59.14
N SER A 393 15.02 -1.95 -59.15
CA SER A 393 14.44 -1.29 -60.30
C SER A 393 15.22 0.00 -60.67
N LEU A 394 15.66 0.78 -59.69
CA LEU A 394 16.51 1.95 -59.91
C LEU A 394 17.87 1.59 -60.49
N VAL A 395 18.48 0.51 -60.00
CA VAL A 395 19.75 -0.01 -60.56
C VAL A 395 19.57 -0.42 -62.03
N VAL A 396 18.52 -1.19 -62.33
CA VAL A 396 18.19 -1.61 -63.68
C VAL A 396 17.95 -0.39 -64.60
N LEU A 397 17.16 0.59 -64.10
CA LEU A 397 16.90 1.82 -64.84
C LEU A 397 18.18 2.61 -65.12
N SER A 398 19.07 2.74 -64.13
CA SER A 398 20.38 3.38 -64.25
C SER A 398 21.25 2.70 -65.35
N ILE A 399 21.25 1.35 -65.35
CA ILE A 399 21.96 0.57 -66.34
C ILE A 399 21.38 0.80 -67.75
N VAL A 400 20.05 0.74 -67.91
CA VAL A 400 19.37 0.92 -69.20
C VAL A 400 19.59 2.33 -69.78
N LEU A 401 19.53 3.36 -68.92
CA LEU A 401 19.77 4.76 -69.35
C LEU A 401 21.23 4.97 -69.75
N ASN A 402 22.19 4.33 -69.05
CA ASN A 402 23.58 4.40 -69.37
C ASN A 402 23.89 3.76 -70.76
N PHE A 403 23.13 2.73 -71.15
CA PHE A 403 23.26 2.09 -72.46
C PHE A 403 22.60 2.82 -73.60
N ASN A 404 21.49 3.47 -73.40
CA ASN A 404 20.63 4.02 -74.50
C ASN A 404 20.86 5.51 -74.79
N TYR A 405 21.41 6.27 -73.83
CA TYR A 405 21.57 7.72 -74.01
C TYR A 405 23.06 8.14 -74.02
N LYS A 406 23.46 8.90 -75.06
CA LYS A 406 24.77 9.50 -75.15
C LYS A 406 25.11 10.63 -74.18
N ASN A 407 24.10 11.06 -73.37
CA ASN A 407 24.26 12.14 -72.41
C ASN A 407 24.88 11.63 -71.10
N HIS A 408 26.18 11.66 -70.99
CA HIS A 408 26.98 11.20 -69.87
C HIS A 408 26.61 11.86 -68.52
N ILE A 409 26.05 13.07 -68.50
CA ILE A 409 25.77 13.80 -67.23
C ILE A 409 24.57 13.22 -66.48
N ILE A 410 23.45 12.97 -67.19
CA ILE A 410 22.25 12.41 -66.56
C ILE A 410 22.47 10.97 -66.07
N SER A 411 23.16 10.17 -66.87
CA SER A 411 23.49 8.79 -66.52
C SER A 411 24.40 8.71 -65.32
N LYS A 412 25.47 9.54 -65.26
CA LYS A 412 26.36 9.61 -64.09
C LYS A 412 25.65 10.11 -62.85
N GLY A 413 24.77 11.13 -62.95
CA GLY A 413 23.99 11.62 -61.84
C GLY A 413 23.02 10.57 -61.27
N LEU A 414 22.32 9.82 -62.15
CA LEU A 414 21.43 8.77 -61.73
C LEU A 414 22.15 7.59 -61.05
N THR A 415 23.34 7.19 -61.59
CA THR A 415 24.17 6.14 -61.00
C THR A 415 24.66 6.55 -59.61
N PHE A 416 25.11 7.81 -59.46
CA PHE A 416 25.53 8.34 -58.17
C PHE A 416 24.37 8.39 -57.16
N LEU A 417 23.21 8.86 -57.58
CA LEU A 417 21.98 8.88 -56.72
C LEU A 417 21.59 7.47 -56.28
N THR A 418 21.57 6.50 -57.21
CA THR A 418 21.27 5.11 -56.90
C THR A 418 22.26 4.51 -55.90
N LEU A 419 23.51 4.81 -56.05
CA LEU A 419 24.57 4.36 -55.15
C LEU A 419 24.43 4.97 -53.75
N LEU A 420 24.08 6.25 -53.66
CA LEU A 420 23.82 6.96 -52.43
C LEU A 420 22.63 6.34 -51.67
N ILE A 421 21.55 6.04 -52.39
CA ILE A 421 20.34 5.39 -51.78
C ILE A 421 20.67 3.97 -51.28
N ILE A 422 21.48 3.20 -52.03
CA ILE A 422 21.90 1.85 -51.59
C ILE A 422 22.76 1.92 -50.32
N VAL A 423 23.67 2.88 -50.23
CA VAL A 423 24.53 3.08 -49.07
C VAL A 423 23.69 3.47 -47.86
N GLU A 424 22.73 4.38 -48.02
CA GLU A 424 21.79 4.78 -46.93
C GLU A 424 20.91 3.61 -46.48
N PHE A 425 20.44 2.79 -47.41
CA PHE A 425 19.68 1.57 -47.08
C PHE A 425 20.50 0.57 -46.27
N ILE A 426 21.79 0.35 -46.69
CA ILE A 426 22.69 -0.52 -45.91
C ILE A 426 22.97 0.06 -44.53
N ALA A 427 23.13 1.39 -44.41
CA ALA A 427 23.35 2.08 -43.16
C ALA A 427 22.20 1.86 -42.18
N THR A 428 20.96 2.13 -42.62
CA THR A 428 19.74 1.98 -41.79
C THR A 428 19.48 0.52 -41.45
N SER A 429 19.76 -0.41 -42.37
CA SER A 429 19.59 -1.85 -42.10
C SER A 429 20.63 -2.37 -41.09
N LEU A 430 21.86 -1.89 -41.14
CA LEU A 430 22.92 -2.21 -40.16
C LEU A 430 22.61 -1.60 -38.77
N GLU A 431 22.14 -0.36 -38.72
CA GLU A 431 21.70 0.30 -37.46
C GLU A 431 20.61 -0.51 -36.76
N SER A 432 19.64 -1.03 -37.53
CA SER A 432 18.57 -1.84 -36.99
C SER A 432 19.02 -3.24 -36.53
N ALA A 433 20.00 -3.83 -37.22
CA ALA A 433 20.48 -5.20 -36.94
C ALA A 433 21.46 -5.26 -35.74
N ILE A 434 22.24 -4.20 -35.52
CA ILE A 434 23.25 -4.17 -34.45
C ILE A 434 22.57 -3.87 -33.07
N ASN A 435 21.27 -3.49 -33.05
CA ASN A 435 20.52 -3.16 -31.84
C ASN A 435 21.29 -2.21 -30.91
N VAL A 436 22.07 -1.31 -31.51
CA VAL A 436 22.83 -0.30 -30.77
C VAL A 436 21.80 0.72 -30.25
N GLY A 437 21.16 0.38 -29.15
CA GLY A 437 20.40 1.30 -28.32
C GLY A 437 21.29 2.35 -27.65
N SER A 438 22.38 2.71 -28.32
CA SER A 438 23.20 3.80 -27.89
C SER A 438 22.91 4.99 -28.82
N ASP A 439 22.27 5.99 -28.30
CA ASP A 439 22.31 7.36 -28.81
C ASP A 439 23.74 7.93 -28.81
N ASN A 440 24.72 7.07 -29.04
CA ASN A 440 26.10 7.48 -29.03
C ASN A 440 26.44 8.09 -30.41
N PRO A 441 26.53 9.42 -30.55
CA PRO A 441 26.73 10.10 -31.80
C PRO A 441 28.09 9.74 -32.46
N ILE A 442 29.05 9.25 -31.67
CA ILE A 442 30.38 8.85 -32.14
C ILE A 442 30.30 7.56 -32.98
N ILE A 443 29.50 6.57 -32.54
CA ILE A 443 29.32 5.32 -33.28
C ILE A 443 28.59 5.60 -34.59
N ARG A 444 27.56 6.44 -34.56
CA ARG A 444 26.81 6.86 -35.75
C ARG A 444 27.69 7.61 -36.77
N LEU A 445 28.52 8.52 -36.28
CA LEU A 445 29.50 9.23 -37.11
C LEU A 445 30.52 8.27 -37.71
N GLY A 446 31.05 7.32 -36.92
CA GLY A 446 32.03 6.32 -37.40
C GLY A 446 31.44 5.43 -38.50
N LEU A 447 30.19 5.02 -38.37
CA LEU A 447 29.46 4.19 -39.34
C LEU A 447 29.22 4.96 -40.66
N ASN A 448 28.83 6.22 -40.58
CA ASN A 448 28.66 7.09 -41.74
C ASN A 448 29.99 7.37 -42.49
N VAL A 449 31.08 7.58 -41.77
CA VAL A 449 32.42 7.73 -42.38
C VAL A 449 32.85 6.45 -43.07
N MET A 450 32.66 5.28 -42.43
CA MET A 450 32.99 3.98 -43.03
C MET A 450 32.19 3.73 -44.32
N LEU A 451 30.89 4.04 -44.32
CA LEU A 451 30.01 3.92 -45.48
C LEU A 451 30.42 4.89 -46.60
N ALA A 452 30.76 6.13 -46.27
CA ALA A 452 31.26 7.11 -47.24
C ALA A 452 32.56 6.64 -47.95
N LEU A 453 33.46 5.98 -47.23
CA LEU A 453 34.68 5.41 -47.80
C LEU A 453 34.40 4.23 -48.75
N LEU A 454 33.29 3.49 -48.56
CA LEU A 454 32.88 2.38 -49.42
C LEU A 454 32.25 2.83 -50.74
N ILE A 455 31.79 4.08 -50.86
CA ILE A 455 31.20 4.62 -52.10
C ILE A 455 32.15 4.48 -53.30
N ASN A 456 33.40 4.92 -53.17
CA ASN A 456 34.39 4.89 -54.23
C ASN A 456 34.74 3.47 -54.73
N PRO A 457 35.05 2.48 -53.92
CA PRO A 457 35.30 1.11 -54.38
C PRO A 457 34.06 0.46 -54.99
N ILE A 458 32.84 0.74 -54.50
CA ILE A 458 31.60 0.20 -55.06
C ILE A 458 31.33 0.83 -56.44
N GLU A 459 31.54 2.13 -56.60
CA GLU A 459 31.41 2.82 -57.90
C GLU A 459 32.41 2.23 -58.94
N ARG A 460 33.65 2.02 -58.57
CA ARG A 460 34.64 1.37 -59.44
C ARG A 460 34.27 -0.04 -59.85
N PHE A 461 33.75 -0.83 -58.86
CA PHE A 461 33.31 -2.19 -59.10
C PHE A 461 32.11 -2.26 -60.05
N LEU A 462 31.10 -1.39 -59.85
CA LEU A 462 29.99 -1.26 -60.77
C LEU A 462 30.42 -0.83 -62.17
N HIS A 463 31.32 0.12 -62.28
CA HIS A 463 31.86 0.57 -63.56
C HIS A 463 32.64 -0.54 -64.35
N ILE A 464 33.38 -1.41 -63.61
CA ILE A 464 34.04 -2.57 -64.16
C ILE A 464 33.08 -3.62 -64.68
N ILE A 465 32.03 -3.91 -63.91
CA ILE A 465 30.95 -4.87 -64.28
C ILE A 465 30.21 -4.37 -65.52
N ILE A 466 29.82 -3.09 -65.56
CA ILE A 466 29.12 -2.47 -66.68
C ILE A 466 29.99 -2.46 -67.94
N SER A 467 31.29 -2.20 -67.81
CA SER A 467 32.19 -2.13 -68.96
C SER A 467 32.61 -3.49 -69.52
N LYS A 468 32.79 -4.51 -68.65
CA LYS A 468 33.32 -5.82 -69.01
C LYS A 468 32.32 -6.81 -69.55
N LYS A 469 31.00 -6.70 -69.19
CA LYS A 469 29.95 -7.64 -69.60
C LYS A 469 28.82 -7.01 -70.44
N ARG A 470 29.14 -5.96 -71.22
CA ARG A 470 28.11 -5.23 -72.01
C ARG A 470 27.24 -6.12 -72.88
N SER A 471 27.76 -7.20 -73.48
CA SER A 471 26.97 -8.10 -74.33
C SER A 471 26.09 -9.10 -73.59
N GLU A 472 26.50 -9.59 -72.39
CA GLU A 472 25.68 -10.55 -71.57
C GLU A 472 24.56 -9.84 -70.82
N ILE A 473 24.84 -8.67 -70.28
CA ILE A 473 23.82 -7.87 -69.55
C ILE A 473 22.71 -7.43 -70.52
N LEU A 474 23.06 -7.05 -71.74
CA LEU A 474 22.08 -6.73 -72.82
C LEU A 474 21.22 -7.96 -73.16
N ARG A 475 21.73 -9.18 -73.17
CA ARG A 475 20.95 -10.38 -73.42
C ARG A 475 19.95 -10.65 -72.27
N ILE A 476 20.35 -10.51 -71.01
CA ILE A 476 19.51 -10.70 -69.88
C ILE A 476 18.40 -9.63 -69.81
N LEU A 477 18.71 -8.35 -70.03
CA LEU A 477 17.75 -7.25 -70.06
C LEU A 477 16.75 -7.39 -71.23
N LEU A 478 17.19 -7.80 -72.40
CA LEU A 478 16.34 -8.11 -73.54
C LEU A 478 15.40 -9.28 -73.26
N PHE A 479 15.81 -10.25 -72.46
CA PHE A 479 14.95 -11.36 -72.01
C PHE A 479 13.79 -10.89 -71.13
N PHE A 480 14.06 -10.03 -70.17
CA PHE A 480 13.04 -9.47 -69.26
C PHE A 480 12.17 -8.38 -69.93
N THR A 481 12.65 -7.64 -70.92
CA THR A 481 11.89 -6.58 -71.61
C THR A 481 11.07 -7.10 -72.78
N ARG A 482 11.36 -8.29 -73.32
CA ARG A 482 10.63 -8.93 -74.44
C ARG A 482 9.09 -9.05 -74.16
N PRO A 483 8.59 -9.46 -72.97
CA PRO A 483 7.16 -9.52 -72.75
C PRO A 483 6.51 -8.13 -72.78
N PHE A 484 7.18 -7.10 -72.30
CA PHE A 484 6.66 -5.72 -72.29
C PHE A 484 6.65 -5.11 -73.72
N GLN A 485 7.66 -5.35 -74.56
CA GLN A 485 7.68 -4.90 -75.93
C GLN A 485 6.62 -5.60 -76.79
N LYS A 486 6.32 -6.86 -76.55
CA LYS A 486 5.19 -7.58 -77.19
C LYS A 486 3.83 -6.99 -76.80
N ALA A 487 3.65 -6.62 -75.53
CA ALA A 487 2.38 -6.02 -75.04
C ALA A 487 2.14 -4.60 -75.61
N ILE A 488 3.23 -3.81 -75.78
CA ILE A 488 3.15 -2.48 -76.36
C ILE A 488 2.88 -2.57 -77.87
N LYS A 489 3.50 -3.50 -78.62
CA LYS A 489 3.23 -3.72 -80.03
C LYS A 489 1.82 -4.26 -80.32
N GLN A 490 1.27 -5.08 -79.42
CA GLN A 490 -0.10 -5.57 -79.55
C GLN A 490 -1.15 -4.48 -79.27
N LYS A 491 -0.84 -3.46 -78.43
CA LYS A 491 -1.70 -2.30 -78.24
C LYS A 491 -1.65 -1.28 -79.39
N ALA A 492 -0.48 -1.19 -80.08
CA ALA A 492 -0.31 -0.27 -81.23
C ALA A 492 -0.89 -0.78 -82.55
N VAL A 493 -1.33 -2.03 -82.63
CA VAL A 493 -2.03 -2.65 -83.81
C VAL A 493 -3.54 -2.71 -83.63
N LYS A 494 -4.07 -2.23 -82.53
CA LYS A 494 -5.50 -2.17 -82.21
C LYS A 494 -6.04 -0.73 -82.07
N VAL A 495 -5.32 0.26 -82.58
CA VAL A 495 -5.79 1.63 -82.85
C VAL A 495 -5.63 1.87 -84.37
#